data_a7d4b5d573290c6b86d01221b623e141
#
_entry.id   a7d4b5d573290c6b86d01221b623e141
#
_cell.length_a   1.000
_cell.length_b   1.000
_cell.length_c   1.000
_cell.angle_alpha   90.00
_cell.angle_beta   90.00
_cell.angle_gamma   90.00
#
_symmetry.space_group_name_H-M   'P 1'
#
loop_
_entity.id
_entity.type
_entity.pdbx_description
1 polymer ?
#
loop_
_entity_poly.entity_id
_entity_poly.type
_entity_poly.pdbx_seq_one_letter_code
_entity_poly.pdbx_strand_id
1 'polypeptide(L)'
;MPTYQKADSSIAMLAIKLINQFDDHEPLDAAKVKIDYVFAFGDVNEAGETVGDAITKNGFRAFGVTKVMPLKDRAMGRGDVEIMLDGDNWRTSNADEQAALLDHELHHISVKADRAGNIQFDDLGRPLIKLRKHDIEVGWFSLIASRHGTASIERQQAKSIMDGKGQFYWPGIAPTIELISNGKSAGPMPMDTFAKVAAANA
;
A
#
# COMPACT_ATOMS: atom_id res chain seq x y z
N MET A 1 -9.19 -21.61 -4.51
CA MET A 1 -7.85 -20.97 -4.39
C MET A 1 -7.87 -19.67 -5.17
N PRO A 2 -7.25 -18.58 -4.68
CA PRO A 2 -7.23 -17.32 -5.40
C PRO A 2 -6.73 -17.49 -6.84
N THR A 3 -7.28 -16.74 -7.77
CA THR A 3 -6.84 -16.71 -9.16
C THR A 3 -6.08 -15.42 -9.44
N TYR A 4 -5.14 -15.44 -10.39
CA TYR A 4 -4.28 -14.29 -10.70
C TYR A 4 -4.39 -13.93 -12.16
N GLN A 5 -4.42 -12.63 -12.44
CA GLN A 5 -4.49 -12.09 -13.78
C GLN A 5 -3.52 -10.92 -13.90
N LYS A 6 -2.77 -10.85 -15.02
CA LYS A 6 -1.98 -9.66 -15.33
C LYS A 6 -2.94 -8.47 -15.44
N ALA A 7 -2.63 -7.36 -14.76
CA ALA A 7 -3.41 -6.14 -14.89
C ALA A 7 -3.29 -5.54 -16.30
N ASP A 8 -4.33 -4.86 -16.72
CA ASP A 8 -4.33 -4.16 -18.02
C ASP A 8 -3.46 -2.89 -17.97
N SER A 9 -3.29 -2.27 -19.15
CA SER A 9 -2.44 -1.09 -19.27
C SER A 9 -2.98 0.16 -18.56
N SER A 10 -4.25 0.19 -18.17
CA SER A 10 -4.86 1.33 -17.47
C SER A 10 -4.22 1.54 -16.09
N ILE A 11 -3.87 0.44 -15.40
CA ILE A 11 -3.18 0.51 -14.11
C ILE A 11 -1.79 1.14 -14.27
N ALA A 12 -1.04 0.72 -15.28
CA ALA A 12 0.29 1.29 -15.56
C ALA A 12 0.19 2.79 -15.91
N MET A 13 -0.83 3.20 -16.67
CA MET A 13 -1.08 4.62 -16.98
C MET A 13 -1.46 5.43 -15.73
N LEU A 14 -2.28 4.86 -14.85
CA LEU A 14 -2.62 5.51 -13.58
C LEU A 14 -1.39 5.63 -12.69
N ALA A 15 -0.55 4.61 -12.59
CA ALA A 15 0.70 4.65 -11.84
C ALA A 15 1.66 5.73 -12.36
N ILE A 16 1.83 5.85 -13.69
CA ILE A 16 2.64 6.91 -14.31
C ILE A 16 2.08 8.29 -13.95
N LYS A 17 0.75 8.46 -13.99
CA LYS A 17 0.12 9.72 -13.59
C LYS A 17 0.42 10.07 -12.13
N LEU A 18 0.28 9.11 -11.21
CA LEU A 18 0.56 9.32 -9.78
C LEU A 18 2.04 9.62 -9.53
N ILE A 19 2.96 8.88 -10.17
CA ILE A 19 4.40 9.11 -10.07
C ILE A 19 4.77 10.53 -10.53
N ASN A 20 4.17 11.02 -11.62
CA ASN A 20 4.42 12.36 -12.11
C ASN A 20 3.70 13.46 -11.31
N GLN A 21 2.68 13.12 -10.55
CA GLN A 21 1.88 14.06 -9.78
C GLN A 21 2.48 14.37 -8.40
N PHE A 22 3.20 13.41 -7.81
CA PHE A 22 3.68 13.50 -6.43
C PHE A 22 5.21 13.38 -6.36
N ASP A 23 5.87 14.42 -5.84
CA ASP A 23 7.33 14.53 -5.77
C ASP A 23 8.01 13.40 -4.99
N ASP A 24 7.34 12.81 -4.00
CA ASP A 24 7.88 11.68 -3.23
C ASP A 24 7.97 10.37 -4.03
N HIS A 25 7.36 10.31 -5.23
CA HIS A 25 7.54 9.23 -6.19
C HIS A 25 8.61 9.54 -7.27
N GLU A 26 9.16 10.77 -7.34
CA GLU A 26 10.22 11.14 -8.27
C GLU A 26 11.37 10.11 -8.34
N PRO A 27 11.86 9.55 -7.21
CA PRO A 27 12.92 8.56 -7.26
C PRO A 27 12.58 7.29 -8.06
N LEU A 28 11.30 6.94 -8.19
CA LEU A 28 10.85 5.78 -8.98
C LEU A 28 11.05 6.04 -10.47
N ASP A 29 10.71 7.26 -10.94
CA ASP A 29 10.94 7.64 -12.33
C ASP A 29 12.44 7.87 -12.60
N ALA A 30 13.15 8.58 -11.74
CA ALA A 30 14.58 8.83 -11.88
C ALA A 30 15.39 7.53 -11.99
N ALA A 31 15.04 6.52 -11.19
CA ALA A 31 15.66 5.20 -11.21
C ALA A 31 15.12 4.27 -12.32
N LYS A 32 14.09 4.68 -13.05
CA LYS A 32 13.40 3.85 -14.05
C LYS A 32 12.95 2.49 -13.49
N VAL A 33 12.35 2.52 -12.31
CA VAL A 33 11.85 1.31 -11.63
C VAL A 33 10.79 0.62 -12.51
N LYS A 34 10.99 -0.66 -12.79
CA LYS A 34 10.02 -1.46 -13.55
C LYS A 34 9.06 -2.14 -12.58
N ILE A 35 7.76 -1.88 -12.74
CA ILE A 35 6.71 -2.41 -11.88
C ILE A 35 5.80 -3.34 -12.68
N ASP A 36 5.62 -4.56 -12.19
CA ASP A 36 4.62 -5.50 -12.68
C ASP A 36 3.33 -5.33 -11.86
N TYR A 37 2.18 -5.29 -12.53
CA TYR A 37 0.87 -5.18 -11.90
C TYR A 37 0.07 -6.46 -12.10
N VAL A 38 -0.51 -6.99 -11.01
CA VAL A 38 -1.24 -8.25 -10.98
C VAL A 38 -2.54 -8.06 -10.20
N PHE A 39 -3.64 -8.57 -10.74
CA PHE A 39 -4.87 -8.74 -9.97
C PHE A 39 -4.92 -10.13 -9.34
N ALA A 40 -5.30 -10.18 -8.07
CA ALA A 40 -5.73 -11.39 -7.39
C ALA A 40 -7.26 -11.33 -7.21
N PHE A 41 -7.93 -12.45 -7.39
CA PHE A 41 -9.37 -12.59 -7.16
C PHE A 41 -9.62 -13.69 -6.13
N GLY A 42 -10.61 -13.47 -5.27
CA GLY A 42 -11.05 -14.47 -4.31
C GLY A 42 -11.52 -15.76 -4.96
N ASP A 43 -11.65 -16.80 -4.18
CA ASP A 43 -12.23 -18.07 -4.63
C ASP A 43 -13.72 -17.87 -4.94
N VAL A 44 -14.26 -18.65 -5.87
CA VAL A 44 -15.66 -18.55 -6.27
C VAL A 44 -16.34 -19.86 -5.93
N ASN A 45 -17.50 -19.80 -5.24
CA ASN A 45 -18.31 -20.99 -4.94
C ASN A 45 -19.11 -21.46 -6.18
N GLU A 46 -19.83 -22.58 -6.06
CA GLU A 46 -20.64 -23.13 -7.15
C GLU A 46 -21.78 -22.19 -7.60
N ALA A 47 -22.19 -21.25 -6.75
CA ALA A 47 -23.18 -20.23 -7.09
C ALA A 47 -22.61 -19.02 -7.82
N GLY A 48 -21.26 -18.96 -8.03
CA GLY A 48 -20.59 -17.85 -8.68
C GLY A 48 -20.29 -16.66 -7.74
N GLU A 49 -20.44 -16.83 -6.43
CA GLU A 49 -20.16 -15.80 -5.44
C GLU A 49 -18.72 -15.89 -4.95
N THR A 50 -18.05 -14.74 -4.79
CA THR A 50 -16.71 -14.69 -4.23
C THR A 50 -16.73 -15.10 -2.75
N VAL A 51 -15.96 -16.12 -2.42
CA VAL A 51 -15.79 -16.63 -1.04
C VAL A 51 -14.35 -16.49 -0.62
N GLY A 52 -14.12 -15.76 0.46
CA GLY A 52 -12.80 -15.51 1.00
C GLY A 52 -12.08 -14.31 0.39
N ASP A 53 -10.93 -14.01 0.97
CA ASP A 53 -10.13 -12.84 0.59
C ASP A 53 -9.22 -13.17 -0.60
N ALA A 54 -9.17 -12.28 -1.60
CA ALA A 54 -8.26 -12.39 -2.73
C ALA A 54 -6.80 -12.33 -2.28
N ILE A 55 -6.51 -11.45 -1.32
CA ILE A 55 -5.17 -11.26 -0.75
C ILE A 55 -5.28 -11.30 0.77
N THR A 56 -4.40 -12.10 1.38
CA THR A 56 -4.24 -12.16 2.85
C THR A 56 -2.80 -11.85 3.22
N LYS A 57 -2.60 -10.96 4.19
CA LYS A 57 -1.29 -10.64 4.74
C LYS A 57 -1.35 -10.70 6.26
N ASN A 58 -0.49 -11.53 6.87
CA ASN A 58 -0.46 -11.73 8.33
C ASN A 58 -1.82 -12.16 8.92
N GLY A 59 -2.63 -12.90 8.16
CA GLY A 59 -3.95 -13.37 8.60
C GLY A 59 -5.09 -12.36 8.44
N PHE A 60 -4.82 -11.19 7.85
CA PHE A 60 -5.81 -10.16 7.59
C PHE A 60 -6.00 -9.95 6.09
N ARG A 61 -7.21 -9.55 5.69
CA ARG A 61 -7.47 -9.13 4.32
C ARG A 61 -6.62 -7.91 3.97
N ALA A 62 -5.98 -7.96 2.81
CA ALA A 62 -5.29 -6.83 2.20
C ALA A 62 -5.93 -6.49 0.85
N PHE A 63 -5.97 -5.22 0.49
CA PHE A 63 -6.49 -4.76 -0.80
C PHE A 63 -5.37 -4.60 -1.85
N GLY A 64 -4.12 -4.53 -1.38
CA GLY A 64 -2.92 -4.51 -2.20
C GLY A 64 -1.73 -5.07 -1.43
N VAL A 65 -0.73 -5.52 -2.15
CA VAL A 65 0.57 -5.94 -1.60
C VAL A 65 1.66 -5.62 -2.60
N THR A 66 2.67 -4.90 -2.13
CA THR A 66 3.88 -4.61 -2.89
C THR A 66 5.00 -5.56 -2.47
N LYS A 67 5.72 -6.10 -3.45
CA LYS A 67 6.81 -7.07 -3.26
C LYS A 67 8.00 -6.71 -4.14
N VAL A 68 9.20 -6.67 -3.56
CA VAL A 68 10.45 -6.57 -4.34
C VAL A 68 10.72 -7.92 -4.99
N MET A 69 10.98 -7.90 -6.30
CA MET A 69 11.23 -9.12 -7.05
C MET A 69 12.64 -9.63 -6.78
N PRO A 70 12.78 -10.95 -6.53
CA PRO A 70 14.09 -11.58 -6.40
C PRO A 70 14.96 -11.37 -7.63
N LEU A 71 16.29 -11.32 -7.45
CA LEU A 71 17.24 -11.13 -8.54
C LEU A 71 17.04 -12.17 -9.66
N LYS A 72 16.73 -13.41 -9.31
CA LYS A 72 16.42 -14.48 -10.27
C LYS A 72 15.25 -14.10 -11.20
N ASP A 73 14.15 -13.61 -10.63
CA ASP A 73 12.96 -13.27 -11.41
C ASP A 73 13.19 -12.03 -12.27
N ARG A 74 13.96 -11.06 -11.75
CA ARG A 74 14.43 -9.88 -12.50
C ARG A 74 15.30 -10.27 -13.69
N ALA A 75 16.22 -11.24 -13.50
CA ALA A 75 17.03 -11.81 -14.57
C ALA A 75 16.20 -12.54 -15.65
N MET A 76 15.04 -13.08 -15.26
CA MET A 76 14.06 -13.72 -16.17
C MET A 76 13.12 -12.71 -16.84
N GLY A 77 13.38 -11.39 -16.70
CA GLY A 77 12.62 -10.34 -17.38
C GLY A 77 11.43 -9.77 -16.61
N ARG A 78 11.22 -10.20 -15.34
CA ARG A 78 10.20 -9.59 -14.46
C ARG A 78 10.59 -8.16 -14.05
N GLY A 79 9.62 -7.40 -13.56
CA GLY A 79 9.83 -6.09 -12.96
C GLY A 79 10.81 -6.08 -11.79
N ASP A 80 11.12 -4.90 -11.27
CA ASP A 80 11.88 -4.74 -10.02
C ASP A 80 10.99 -4.98 -8.81
N VAL A 81 9.72 -4.66 -8.99
CA VAL A 81 8.64 -4.73 -8.01
C VAL A 81 7.42 -5.34 -8.66
N GLU A 82 6.66 -6.10 -7.89
CA GLU A 82 5.31 -6.54 -8.21
C GLU A 82 4.34 -5.86 -7.26
N ILE A 83 3.33 -5.19 -7.82
CA ILE A 83 2.16 -4.70 -7.07
C ILE A 83 1.00 -5.64 -7.41
N MET A 84 0.49 -6.34 -6.41
CA MET A 84 -0.68 -7.18 -6.49
C MET A 84 -1.86 -6.47 -5.84
N LEU A 85 -2.97 -6.34 -6.57
CA LEU A 85 -4.20 -5.67 -6.14
C LEU A 85 -5.34 -6.67 -6.02
N ASP A 86 -6.20 -6.50 -5.02
CA ASP A 86 -7.48 -7.24 -4.91
C ASP A 86 -8.40 -6.81 -6.05
N GLY A 87 -8.56 -7.68 -7.07
CA GLY A 87 -9.32 -7.39 -8.27
C GLY A 87 -10.82 -7.26 -8.01
N ASP A 88 -11.35 -7.93 -6.99
CA ASP A 88 -12.77 -7.82 -6.60
C ASP A 88 -13.03 -6.44 -5.97
N ASN A 89 -12.15 -6.00 -5.08
CA ASN A 89 -12.20 -4.66 -4.52
C ASN A 89 -12.00 -3.58 -5.60
N TRP A 90 -11.01 -3.76 -6.47
CA TRP A 90 -10.69 -2.80 -7.53
C TRP A 90 -11.89 -2.53 -8.45
N ARG A 91 -12.63 -3.58 -8.85
CA ARG A 91 -13.79 -3.46 -9.74
C ARG A 91 -14.95 -2.69 -9.11
N THR A 92 -15.07 -2.71 -7.79
CA THR A 92 -16.14 -2.02 -7.05
C THR A 92 -15.74 -0.65 -6.54
N SER A 93 -14.45 -0.33 -6.57
CA SER A 93 -13.89 0.97 -6.15
C SER A 93 -14.10 2.04 -7.23
N ASN A 94 -14.37 3.26 -6.79
CA ASN A 94 -14.39 4.42 -7.67
C ASN A 94 -12.96 4.87 -8.05
N ALA A 95 -12.85 5.81 -8.99
CA ALA A 95 -11.55 6.26 -9.52
C ALA A 95 -10.61 6.85 -8.44
N ASP A 96 -11.17 7.56 -7.46
CA ASP A 96 -10.37 8.16 -6.37
C ASP A 96 -9.87 7.09 -5.40
N GLU A 97 -10.69 6.08 -5.11
CA GLU A 97 -10.31 4.92 -4.28
C GLU A 97 -9.24 4.07 -4.96
N GLN A 98 -9.39 3.84 -6.28
CA GLN A 98 -8.38 3.14 -7.08
C GLN A 98 -7.05 3.90 -7.08
N ALA A 99 -7.09 5.22 -7.28
CA ALA A 99 -5.90 6.06 -7.24
C ALA A 99 -5.24 6.04 -5.85
N ALA A 100 -6.04 6.14 -4.77
CA ALA A 100 -5.54 6.10 -3.41
C ALA A 100 -4.88 4.77 -3.06
N LEU A 101 -5.49 3.65 -3.46
CA LEU A 101 -4.92 2.31 -3.22
C LEU A 101 -3.60 2.14 -4.00
N LEU A 102 -3.57 2.53 -5.27
CA LEU A 102 -2.36 2.40 -6.08
C LEU A 102 -1.24 3.32 -5.57
N ASP A 103 -1.55 4.56 -5.16
CA ASP A 103 -0.60 5.49 -4.53
C ASP A 103 -0.03 4.90 -3.22
N HIS A 104 -0.87 4.25 -2.39
CA HIS A 104 -0.44 3.53 -1.20
C HIS A 104 0.61 2.46 -1.53
N GLU A 105 0.35 1.63 -2.54
CA GLU A 105 1.27 0.56 -2.93
C GLU A 105 2.56 1.12 -3.56
N LEU A 106 2.48 2.19 -4.36
CA LEU A 106 3.65 2.89 -4.88
C LEU A 106 4.49 3.48 -3.76
N HIS A 107 3.86 4.00 -2.70
CA HIS A 107 4.54 4.58 -1.55
C HIS A 107 5.36 3.56 -0.75
N HIS A 108 5.04 2.28 -0.84
CA HIS A 108 5.88 1.22 -0.28
C HIS A 108 7.24 1.11 -0.96
N ILE A 109 7.39 1.55 -2.22
CA ILE A 109 8.62 1.36 -2.99
C ILE A 109 9.62 2.47 -2.64
N SER A 110 10.80 2.09 -2.19
CA SER A 110 11.88 3.03 -1.89
C SER A 110 13.15 2.61 -2.62
N VAL A 111 13.66 3.49 -3.49
CA VAL A 111 14.94 3.30 -4.16
C VAL A 111 16.08 3.52 -3.18
N LYS A 112 17.06 2.61 -3.16
CA LYS A 112 18.24 2.78 -2.31
C LYS A 112 19.21 3.77 -2.94
N ALA A 113 19.67 4.72 -2.11
CA ALA A 113 20.73 5.65 -2.46
C ALA A 113 21.88 5.55 -1.47
N ASP A 114 23.07 5.97 -1.87
CA ASP A 114 24.22 6.12 -1.01
C ASP A 114 24.11 7.42 -0.16
N ARG A 115 25.13 7.71 0.65
CA ARG A 115 25.16 8.91 1.50
C ARG A 115 25.23 10.23 0.71
N ALA A 116 25.67 10.16 -0.55
CA ALA A 116 25.73 11.31 -1.45
C ALA A 116 24.45 11.50 -2.27
N GLY A 117 23.46 10.59 -2.11
CA GLY A 117 22.19 10.63 -2.85
C GLY A 117 22.22 9.89 -4.18
N ASN A 118 23.30 9.20 -4.54
CA ASN A 118 23.38 8.46 -5.80
C ASN A 118 22.61 7.14 -5.69
N ILE A 119 21.80 6.85 -6.69
CA ILE A 119 21.03 5.60 -6.79
C ILE A 119 22.00 4.41 -6.85
N GLN A 120 21.70 3.39 -6.06
CA GLN A 120 22.45 2.14 -6.05
C GLN A 120 21.80 1.14 -7.01
N PHE A 121 22.65 0.39 -7.74
CA PHE A 121 22.23 -0.62 -8.71
C PHE A 121 22.76 -1.99 -8.32
N ASP A 122 22.06 -3.02 -8.77
CA ASP A 122 22.50 -4.42 -8.66
C ASP A 122 23.41 -4.82 -9.85
N ASP A 123 23.88 -6.08 -9.83
CA ASP A 123 24.77 -6.64 -10.87
C ASP A 123 24.11 -6.71 -12.26
N LEU A 124 22.79 -6.54 -12.36
CA LEU A 124 22.04 -6.45 -13.63
C LEU A 124 21.88 -5.00 -14.09
N GLY A 125 22.48 -4.02 -13.38
CA GLY A 125 22.30 -2.60 -13.67
C GLY A 125 20.89 -2.08 -13.37
N ARG A 126 20.13 -2.75 -12.49
CA ARG A 126 18.77 -2.37 -12.10
C ARG A 126 18.76 -1.78 -10.69
N PRO A 127 17.89 -0.82 -10.38
CA PRO A 127 17.89 -0.12 -9.09
C PRO A 127 17.70 -1.09 -7.93
N LEU A 128 18.46 -0.88 -6.85
CA LEU A 128 18.23 -1.58 -5.60
C LEU A 128 17.01 -0.98 -4.90
N ILE A 129 16.03 -1.83 -4.59
CA ILE A 129 14.76 -1.45 -3.95
C ILE A 129 14.72 -2.00 -2.53
N LYS A 130 14.10 -1.24 -1.64
CA LYS A 130 13.63 -1.70 -0.33
C LYS A 130 12.15 -1.32 -0.18
N LEU A 131 11.42 -2.05 0.65
CA LEU A 131 10.06 -1.66 1.01
C LEU A 131 10.08 -0.68 2.18
N ARG A 132 9.33 0.41 2.04
CA ARG A 132 9.01 1.33 3.14
C ARG A 132 7.94 0.69 4.02
N LYS A 133 8.11 0.78 5.32
CA LYS A 133 7.06 0.40 6.28
C LYS A 133 6.03 1.52 6.38
N HIS A 134 4.85 1.20 6.85
CA HIS A 134 3.84 2.20 7.18
C HIS A 134 4.33 3.13 8.30
N ASP A 135 3.93 4.40 8.25
CA ASP A 135 4.26 5.40 9.26
C ASP A 135 3.54 5.13 10.58
N ILE A 136 2.39 4.46 10.51
CA ILE A 136 1.55 4.11 11.65
C ILE A 136 1.38 2.58 11.65
N GLU A 137 1.52 1.93 12.79
CA GLU A 137 1.46 0.46 12.93
C GLU A 137 0.09 -0.15 12.62
N VAL A 138 -0.95 0.64 12.50
CA VAL A 138 -2.26 0.21 11.97
C VAL A 138 -2.25 -0.03 10.45
N GLY A 139 -1.07 0.09 9.81
CA GLY A 139 -0.90 -0.17 8.40
C GLY A 139 -1.21 1.04 7.50
N TRP A 140 -1.16 2.26 8.01
CA TRP A 140 -1.50 3.49 7.28
C TRP A 140 -0.28 4.33 6.94
N PHE A 141 -0.36 5.04 5.83
CA PHE A 141 0.50 6.17 5.53
C PHE A 141 -0.24 7.47 5.80
N SER A 142 0.25 8.30 6.72
CA SER A 142 -0.33 9.61 7.03
C SER A 142 -0.40 10.50 5.78
N LEU A 143 0.61 10.42 4.93
CA LEU A 143 0.68 11.16 3.67
C LEU A 143 -0.44 10.77 2.70
N ILE A 144 -0.74 9.47 2.56
CA ILE A 144 -1.81 8.99 1.69
C ILE A 144 -3.19 9.43 2.22
N ALA A 145 -3.39 9.31 3.54
CA ALA A 145 -4.61 9.81 4.20
C ALA A 145 -4.81 11.32 3.95
N SER A 146 -3.72 12.12 3.96
CA SER A 146 -3.77 13.55 3.68
C SER A 146 -4.09 13.87 2.22
N ARG A 147 -3.51 13.13 1.26
CA ARG A 147 -3.69 13.36 -0.19
C ARG A 147 -5.11 13.04 -0.67
N HIS A 148 -5.64 11.89 -0.24
CA HIS A 148 -6.87 11.33 -0.79
C HIS A 148 -8.09 11.52 0.12
N GLY A 149 -7.89 12.05 1.33
CA GLY A 149 -8.98 12.33 2.25
C GLY A 149 -9.85 11.10 2.52
N THR A 150 -11.16 11.24 2.37
CA THR A 150 -12.14 10.16 2.63
C THR A 150 -12.09 9.01 1.63
N ALA A 151 -11.44 9.20 0.47
CA ALA A 151 -11.24 8.14 -0.51
C ALA A 151 -10.10 7.19 -0.12
N SER A 152 -9.19 7.61 0.77
CA SER A 152 -8.08 6.75 1.21
C SER A 152 -8.56 5.64 2.13
N ILE A 153 -7.92 4.48 2.00
CA ILE A 153 -8.19 3.33 2.87
C ILE A 153 -7.86 3.64 4.34
N GLU A 154 -6.85 4.46 4.59
CA GLU A 154 -6.46 4.91 5.91
C GLU A 154 -7.62 5.62 6.61
N ARG A 155 -8.28 6.57 5.93
CA ARG A 155 -9.41 7.30 6.50
C ARG A 155 -10.67 6.47 6.58
N GLN A 156 -10.90 5.58 5.64
CA GLN A 156 -12.02 4.64 5.69
C GLN A 156 -11.87 3.68 6.87
N GLN A 157 -10.67 3.14 7.07
CA GLN A 157 -10.36 2.29 8.23
C GLN A 157 -10.45 3.08 9.55
N ALA A 158 -9.90 4.31 9.59
CA ALA A 158 -10.00 5.17 10.76
C ALA A 158 -11.48 5.42 11.14
N LYS A 159 -12.30 5.77 10.15
CA LYS A 159 -13.74 5.96 10.35
C LYS A 159 -14.41 4.68 10.85
N SER A 160 -14.10 3.53 10.25
CA SER A 160 -14.64 2.24 10.67
C SER A 160 -14.25 1.88 12.10
N ILE A 161 -13.01 2.18 12.52
CA ILE A 161 -12.55 2.00 13.90
C ILE A 161 -13.29 2.94 14.84
N MET A 162 -13.41 4.23 14.47
CA MET A 162 -14.12 5.24 15.27
C MET A 162 -15.61 4.93 15.42
N ASP A 163 -16.25 4.44 14.36
CA ASP A 163 -17.67 4.04 14.35
C ASP A 163 -17.92 2.71 15.09
N GLY A 164 -16.88 2.09 15.65
CA GLY A 164 -16.97 0.79 16.33
C GLY A 164 -17.29 -0.39 15.39
N LYS A 165 -17.17 -0.20 14.08
CA LYS A 165 -17.46 -1.19 13.04
C LYS A 165 -16.20 -1.89 12.50
N GLY A 166 -15.02 -1.52 13.02
CA GLY A 166 -13.75 -2.06 12.56
C GLY A 166 -13.56 -3.52 12.98
N GLN A 167 -13.07 -4.37 12.09
CA GLN A 167 -12.72 -5.78 12.35
C GLN A 167 -11.52 -5.95 13.31
N PHE A 168 -11.00 -4.87 13.88
CA PHE A 168 -9.81 -4.87 14.74
C PHE A 168 -10.11 -5.10 16.23
N TYR A 169 -11.34 -5.42 16.61
CA TYR A 169 -11.66 -5.77 17.98
C TYR A 169 -11.44 -7.26 18.26
N TRP A 170 -10.29 -7.58 18.82
CA TRP A 170 -10.17 -8.77 19.67
C TRP A 170 -10.76 -8.39 21.03
N PRO A 171 -11.80 -9.08 21.50
CA PRO A 171 -12.34 -8.81 22.82
C PRO A 171 -11.22 -8.99 23.85
N GLY A 172 -10.87 -7.93 24.57
CA GLY A 172 -9.88 -7.95 25.65
C GLY A 172 -8.52 -7.32 25.36
N ILE A 173 -8.25 -6.83 24.14
CA ILE A 173 -7.03 -6.05 23.84
C ILE A 173 -7.44 -4.64 23.43
N ALA A 174 -7.16 -3.67 24.29
CA ALA A 174 -7.25 -2.26 23.90
C ALA A 174 -6.21 -2.01 22.79
N PRO A 175 -6.57 -1.38 21.66
CA PRO A 175 -5.61 -1.09 20.60
C PRO A 175 -4.55 -0.13 21.13
N THR A 176 -3.32 -0.60 21.22
CA THR A 176 -2.16 0.25 21.48
C THR A 176 -1.73 0.85 20.15
N ILE A 177 -2.01 2.12 19.94
CA ILE A 177 -1.53 2.87 18.78
C ILE A 177 -0.17 3.43 19.15
N GLU A 178 0.90 2.89 18.56
CA GLU A 178 2.24 3.46 18.69
C GLU A 178 2.51 4.39 17.52
N LEU A 179 2.76 5.67 17.81
CA LEU A 179 3.28 6.62 16.84
C LEU A 179 4.80 6.49 16.79
N ILE A 180 5.33 6.15 15.64
CA ILE A 180 6.77 6.15 15.37
C ILE A 180 7.10 7.47 14.68
N SER A 181 7.63 8.42 15.41
CA SER A 181 8.19 9.66 14.86
C SER A 181 9.71 9.53 14.79
N ASN A 182 10.27 9.63 13.58
CA ASN A 182 11.72 9.64 13.33
C ASN A 182 12.51 8.48 13.99
N GLY A 183 11.94 7.27 13.98
CA GLY A 183 12.59 6.08 14.51
C GLY A 183 12.66 5.99 16.03
N LYS A 184 11.97 6.86 16.75
CA LYS A 184 11.79 6.77 18.21
C LYS A 184 10.32 6.48 18.51
N SER A 185 10.07 5.43 19.26
CA SER A 185 8.73 5.14 19.80
C SER A 185 8.31 6.27 20.73
N ALA A 186 7.28 7.01 20.35
CA ALA A 186 6.54 7.84 21.30
C ALA A 186 5.47 6.93 21.90
N GLY A 187 5.51 6.64 23.19
CA GLY A 187 4.62 5.68 23.86
C GLY A 187 3.13 5.84 23.54
N PRO A 188 2.27 4.96 24.07
CA PRO A 188 0.86 4.88 23.66
C PRO A 188 0.15 6.23 23.87
N MET A 189 -0.54 6.72 22.83
CA MET A 189 -1.27 7.97 22.86
C MET A 189 -2.71 7.73 23.33
N PRO A 190 -3.24 8.52 24.27
CA PRO A 190 -4.65 8.45 24.65
C PRO A 190 -5.59 8.74 23.47
N MET A 191 -6.73 8.04 23.39
CA MET A 191 -7.70 8.14 22.28
C MET A 191 -8.25 9.56 22.05
N ASP A 192 -8.35 10.39 23.09
CA ASP A 192 -8.78 11.78 23.01
C ASP A 192 -7.80 12.71 22.30
N THR A 193 -6.53 12.35 22.22
CA THR A 193 -5.52 13.09 21.46
C THR A 193 -5.66 12.86 19.97
N PHE A 194 -6.16 11.69 19.55
CA PHE A 194 -6.38 11.32 18.14
C PHE A 194 -7.48 12.19 17.50
N ALA A 195 -8.57 12.44 18.24
CA ALA A 195 -9.66 13.30 17.78
C ALA A 195 -9.20 14.76 17.54
N LYS A 196 -8.24 15.25 18.34
CA LYS A 196 -7.68 16.60 18.20
C LYS A 196 -6.72 16.74 17.01
N VAL A 197 -5.92 15.71 16.70
CA VAL A 197 -5.05 15.70 15.52
C VAL A 197 -5.86 15.58 14.22
N ALA A 198 -6.92 14.78 14.22
CA ALA A 198 -7.82 14.65 13.07
C ALA A 198 -8.62 15.95 12.81
N ALA A 199 -9.01 16.68 13.86
CA ALA A 199 -9.75 17.94 13.76
C ALA A 199 -8.86 19.15 13.40
N ALA A 200 -7.56 19.09 13.65
CA ALA A 200 -6.61 20.17 13.31
C ALA A 200 -6.16 20.16 11.84
N ASN A 201 -6.44 19.07 11.11
CA ASN A 201 -6.08 18.90 9.71
C ASN A 201 -7.34 18.79 8.79
N ALA A 202 -8.49 19.14 9.27
CA ALA A 202 -9.74 19.28 8.51
C ALA A 202 -10.03 20.75 8.24
#